data_91283711d4100b04a99d0e03f33c4a5a
#
_entry.id   91283711d4100b04a99d0e03f33c4a5a
#
_cell.length_a   1.000
_cell.length_b   1.000
_cell.length_c   1.000
_cell.angle_alpha   90.00
_cell.angle_beta   90.00
_cell.angle_gamma   90.00
#
_symmetry.space_group_name_H-M   'P 1'
#
loop_
_entity.id
_entity.type
_entity.pdbx_description
1 polymer ?
#
loop_
_entity_poly.entity_id
_entity_poly.type
_entity_poly.pdbx_seq_one_letter_code
_entity_poly.pdbx_strand_id
1 'polypeptide(L)'
;MKDIYIADLANFDEGTRFDGYFLVLAKQLRTTKTNKPYLNLILGDKTGQLEARIWEVTDPRIAKDFERGDIVKARGTASKFDDRLQMKVDQLRVAQDAEFDRMDMLPSTTYDVAELWRLLRGFVDSLVNPDLKRMLLALLDDPAIAEAYREAPAAKQLHHAWLGGLLEHVISLCTLADRVAPHYPLIDRDLLLTGVILHDIGKVRELSWAVGFEYTLEGTLLGHIQIGAALAERTMDSLPDFPPKLKILVLHMILSHHGKLEFGSPKLPMIPEALMLNFIDDLDANMQAVQGEFDKCAREGKGPNELTNKVWALDNRQLLNTRRWLADDKG
;
A
#
# COMPACT_ATOMS: atom_id res chain seq x y z
N MET A 1 -7.74 -3.80 -20.73
CA MET A 1 -7.36 -2.49 -20.15
C MET A 1 -8.65 -1.83 -19.69
N LYS A 2 -8.65 -1.21 -18.52
CA LYS A 2 -9.84 -0.51 -17.99
C LYS A 2 -9.95 0.86 -18.68
N ASP A 3 -11.10 1.15 -19.28
CA ASP A 3 -11.30 2.38 -20.07
C ASP A 3 -12.03 3.47 -19.28
N ILE A 4 -12.78 3.11 -18.23
CA ILE A 4 -13.57 4.03 -17.40
C ILE A 4 -13.22 3.80 -15.93
N TYR A 5 -12.80 4.85 -15.24
CA TYR A 5 -12.57 4.85 -13.79
C TYR A 5 -13.70 5.55 -13.05
N ILE A 6 -13.84 5.27 -11.76
CA ILE A 6 -14.89 5.88 -10.91
C ILE A 6 -14.75 7.40 -10.88
N ALA A 7 -13.53 7.93 -10.89
CA ALA A 7 -13.29 9.39 -10.94
C ALA A 7 -13.86 10.03 -12.22
N ASP A 8 -13.87 9.32 -13.36
CA ASP A 8 -14.38 9.83 -14.63
C ASP A 8 -15.89 10.04 -14.58
N LEU A 9 -16.58 9.26 -13.75
CA LEU A 9 -18.03 9.29 -13.62
C LEU A 9 -18.56 10.61 -13.04
N ALA A 10 -17.71 11.42 -12.40
CA ALA A 10 -18.08 12.75 -11.94
C ALA A 10 -18.52 13.66 -13.09
N ASN A 11 -18.06 13.38 -14.32
CA ASN A 11 -18.36 14.12 -15.54
C ASN A 11 -19.56 13.55 -16.31
N PHE A 12 -20.23 12.50 -15.79
CA PHE A 12 -21.34 11.85 -16.47
C PHE A 12 -22.67 12.51 -16.10
N ASP A 13 -23.47 12.77 -17.13
CA ASP A 13 -24.86 13.18 -16.94
C ASP A 13 -25.71 12.02 -16.41
N GLU A 14 -26.77 12.36 -15.66
CA GLU A 14 -27.76 11.38 -15.24
C GLU A 14 -28.38 10.70 -16.48
N GLY A 15 -28.49 9.37 -16.44
CA GLY A 15 -28.96 8.57 -17.57
C GLY A 15 -27.83 8.08 -18.50
N THR A 16 -26.59 8.51 -18.33
CA THR A 16 -25.46 8.03 -19.13
C THR A 16 -25.24 6.54 -18.89
N ARG A 17 -25.19 5.75 -19.97
CA ARG A 17 -24.88 4.32 -19.92
C ARG A 17 -23.38 4.09 -20.01
N PHE A 18 -22.86 3.22 -19.15
CA PHE A 18 -21.46 2.81 -19.15
C PHE A 18 -21.30 1.37 -18.70
N ASP A 19 -20.15 0.79 -18.99
CA ASP A 19 -19.69 -0.47 -18.42
C ASP A 19 -18.23 -0.39 -18.04
N GLY A 20 -17.84 -1.18 -17.04
CA GLY A 20 -16.47 -1.19 -16.53
C GLY A 20 -16.23 -2.38 -15.62
N TYR A 21 -14.95 -2.52 -15.24
CA TYR A 21 -14.50 -3.51 -14.27
C TYR A 21 -14.36 -2.85 -12.91
N PHE A 22 -14.89 -3.49 -11.86
CA PHE A 22 -14.90 -2.96 -10.51
C PHE A 22 -14.67 -4.07 -9.49
N LEU A 23 -13.99 -3.76 -8.41
CA LEU A 23 -13.87 -4.62 -7.24
C LEU A 23 -15.13 -4.50 -6.38
N VAL A 24 -15.71 -5.61 -5.95
CA VAL A 24 -16.84 -5.64 -5.02
C VAL A 24 -16.34 -5.43 -3.58
N LEU A 25 -16.46 -4.23 -3.06
CA LEU A 25 -16.03 -3.86 -1.71
C LEU A 25 -17.06 -4.24 -0.65
N ALA A 26 -18.35 -4.15 -1.00
CA ALA A 26 -19.46 -4.58 -0.13
C ALA A 26 -20.65 -5.05 -0.95
N LYS A 27 -21.40 -6.02 -0.39
CA LYS A 27 -22.61 -6.59 -0.99
C LYS A 27 -23.63 -6.86 0.11
N GLN A 28 -24.82 -6.30 -0.04
CA GLN A 28 -25.90 -6.46 0.93
C GLN A 28 -27.23 -6.65 0.21
N LEU A 29 -27.95 -7.71 0.55
CA LEU A 29 -29.35 -7.87 0.13
C LEU A 29 -30.22 -7.01 1.05
N ARG A 30 -31.01 -6.13 0.47
CA ARG A 30 -31.93 -5.21 1.17
C ARG A 30 -33.32 -5.30 0.58
N THR A 31 -34.30 -4.76 1.28
CA THR A 31 -35.68 -4.64 0.81
C THR A 31 -36.08 -3.17 0.70
N THR A 32 -36.84 -2.84 -0.33
CA THR A 32 -37.45 -1.51 -0.51
C THR A 32 -38.59 -1.29 0.49
N LYS A 33 -39.09 -0.06 0.60
CA LYS A 33 -40.30 0.26 1.36
C LYS A 33 -41.54 -0.54 0.89
N THR A 34 -41.55 -0.99 -0.35
CA THR A 34 -42.58 -1.82 -0.94
C THR A 34 -42.28 -3.34 -0.86
N ASN A 35 -41.34 -3.71 0.00
CA ASN A 35 -40.95 -5.11 0.26
C ASN A 35 -40.38 -5.88 -0.94
N LYS A 36 -39.84 -5.17 -1.95
CA LYS A 36 -39.12 -5.78 -3.07
C LYS A 36 -37.64 -5.92 -2.74
N PRO A 37 -37.01 -7.09 -2.97
CA PRO A 37 -35.59 -7.28 -2.72
C PRO A 37 -34.72 -6.55 -3.78
N TYR A 38 -33.61 -5.99 -3.33
CA TYR A 38 -32.57 -5.43 -4.20
C TYR A 38 -31.19 -5.68 -3.59
N LEU A 39 -30.15 -5.73 -4.42
CA LEU A 39 -28.75 -5.76 -3.97
C LEU A 39 -28.21 -4.35 -3.92
N ASN A 40 -27.67 -3.98 -2.77
CA ASN A 40 -26.86 -2.79 -2.58
C ASN A 40 -25.39 -3.20 -2.61
N LEU A 41 -24.61 -2.60 -3.51
CA LEU A 41 -23.21 -2.87 -3.72
C LEU A 41 -22.39 -1.60 -3.48
N ILE A 42 -21.19 -1.77 -2.96
CA ILE A 42 -20.12 -0.77 -3.07
C ILE A 42 -19.09 -1.34 -4.03
N LEU A 43 -18.94 -0.71 -5.16
CA LEU A 43 -17.95 -1.03 -6.18
C LEU A 43 -16.74 -0.11 -6.01
N GLY A 44 -15.54 -0.61 -6.24
CA GLY A 44 -14.31 0.15 -6.09
C GLY A 44 -13.38 0.02 -7.29
N ASP A 45 -12.53 1.03 -7.45
CA ASP A 45 -11.31 0.98 -8.24
C ASP A 45 -10.24 1.88 -7.60
N LYS A 46 -9.05 1.98 -8.23
CA LYS A 46 -7.94 2.79 -7.70
C LYS A 46 -8.27 4.28 -7.52
N THR A 47 -9.35 4.77 -8.12
CA THR A 47 -9.73 6.19 -8.12
C THR A 47 -10.84 6.53 -7.13
N GLY A 48 -11.58 5.50 -6.63
CA GLY A 48 -12.64 5.76 -5.66
C GLY A 48 -13.62 4.61 -5.46
N GLN A 49 -14.77 4.95 -4.89
CA GLN A 49 -15.87 4.03 -4.61
C GLN A 49 -17.17 4.54 -5.21
N LEU A 50 -18.01 3.62 -5.68
CA LEU A 50 -19.29 3.88 -6.33
C LEU A 50 -20.37 3.03 -5.67
N GLU A 51 -21.44 3.65 -5.19
CA GLU A 51 -22.64 2.91 -4.79
C GLU A 51 -23.35 2.39 -6.03
N ALA A 52 -23.70 1.11 -6.02
CA ALA A 52 -24.38 0.47 -7.14
C ALA A 52 -25.57 -0.36 -6.65
N ARG A 53 -26.66 -0.40 -7.43
CA ARG A 53 -27.87 -1.11 -7.06
C ARG A 53 -28.36 -1.98 -8.21
N ILE A 54 -28.65 -3.25 -7.88
CA ILE A 54 -29.39 -4.16 -8.75
C ILE A 54 -30.83 -4.21 -8.23
N TRP A 55 -31.74 -3.59 -8.97
CA TRP A 55 -33.14 -3.55 -8.59
C TRP A 55 -33.87 -4.83 -9.03
N GLU A 56 -34.89 -5.22 -8.28
CA GLU A 56 -35.75 -6.35 -8.60
C GLU A 56 -34.97 -7.65 -8.81
N VAL A 57 -34.28 -8.09 -7.77
CA VAL A 57 -33.59 -9.38 -7.74
C VAL A 57 -34.64 -10.49 -7.79
N THR A 58 -35.15 -10.79 -9.01
CA THR A 58 -36.17 -11.83 -9.25
C THR A 58 -35.56 -13.22 -9.16
N ASP A 59 -34.29 -13.37 -9.43
CA ASP A 59 -33.54 -14.62 -9.29
C ASP A 59 -32.56 -14.54 -8.12
N PRO A 60 -32.79 -15.29 -7.02
CA PRO A 60 -31.87 -15.34 -5.87
C PRO A 60 -30.47 -15.82 -6.24
N ARG A 61 -30.26 -16.45 -7.42
CA ARG A 61 -28.94 -16.89 -7.89
C ARG A 61 -28.05 -15.71 -8.22
N ILE A 62 -28.58 -14.60 -8.73
CA ILE A 62 -27.80 -13.36 -8.97
C ILE A 62 -27.07 -12.90 -7.70
N ALA A 63 -27.68 -13.11 -6.53
CA ALA A 63 -27.08 -12.81 -5.26
C ALA A 63 -25.98 -13.82 -4.83
N LYS A 64 -25.81 -14.94 -5.54
CA LYS A 64 -24.83 -16.00 -5.23
C LYS A 64 -23.72 -16.12 -6.27
N ASP A 65 -23.87 -15.46 -7.42
CA ASP A 65 -22.95 -15.62 -8.54
C ASP A 65 -21.63 -14.84 -8.35
N PHE A 66 -21.53 -13.98 -7.34
CA PHE A 66 -20.32 -13.25 -6.99
C PHE A 66 -20.32 -12.90 -5.49
N GLU A 67 -19.15 -12.65 -4.93
CA GLU A 67 -18.97 -12.29 -3.52
C GLU A 67 -18.14 -11.02 -3.35
N ARG A 68 -18.04 -10.55 -2.11
CA ARG A 68 -17.08 -9.49 -1.74
C ARG A 68 -15.67 -9.98 -2.09
N GLY A 69 -14.92 -9.16 -2.80
CA GLY A 69 -13.58 -9.48 -3.28
C GLY A 69 -13.51 -9.88 -4.74
N ASP A 70 -14.64 -10.26 -5.34
CA ASP A 70 -14.67 -10.54 -6.77
C ASP A 70 -14.52 -9.25 -7.57
N ILE A 71 -13.82 -9.36 -8.69
CA ILE A 71 -13.81 -8.33 -9.71
C ILE A 71 -14.93 -8.64 -10.69
N VAL A 72 -15.80 -7.66 -10.89
CA VAL A 72 -16.97 -7.81 -11.73
C VAL A 72 -16.93 -6.87 -12.93
N LYS A 73 -17.42 -7.35 -14.09
CA LYS A 73 -17.81 -6.48 -15.18
C LYS A 73 -19.26 -6.08 -14.96
N ALA A 74 -19.50 -4.80 -14.69
CA ALA A 74 -20.83 -4.25 -14.50
C ALA A 74 -21.17 -3.28 -15.64
N ARG A 75 -22.41 -3.40 -16.15
CA ARG A 75 -23.03 -2.48 -17.10
C ARG A 75 -24.26 -1.87 -16.47
N GLY A 76 -24.43 -0.57 -16.62
CA GLY A 76 -25.56 0.13 -16.04
C GLY A 76 -25.65 1.60 -16.44
N THR A 77 -26.41 2.33 -15.68
CA THR A 77 -26.76 3.72 -15.95
C THR A 77 -26.37 4.59 -14.75
N ALA A 78 -25.73 5.73 -15.00
CA ALA A 78 -25.45 6.73 -13.99
C ALA A 78 -26.76 7.33 -13.47
N SER A 79 -26.93 7.40 -12.16
CA SER A 79 -28.05 8.05 -11.49
C SER A 79 -27.55 8.89 -10.32
N LYS A 80 -28.31 9.88 -9.90
CA LYS A 80 -28.01 10.69 -8.70
C LYS A 80 -29.04 10.45 -7.63
N PHE A 81 -28.60 10.29 -6.39
CA PHE A 81 -29.46 10.23 -5.22
C PHE A 81 -28.80 11.06 -4.10
N ASP A 82 -29.52 12.05 -3.58
CA ASP A 82 -29.01 13.04 -2.61
C ASP A 82 -27.66 13.64 -3.06
N ASP A 83 -27.59 14.10 -4.31
CA ASP A 83 -26.39 14.65 -4.99
C ASP A 83 -25.18 13.67 -5.06
N ARG A 84 -25.35 12.40 -4.69
CA ARG A 84 -24.34 11.36 -4.82
C ARG A 84 -24.56 10.55 -6.06
N LEU A 85 -23.48 10.37 -6.82
CA LEU A 85 -23.48 9.51 -7.99
C LEU A 85 -23.67 8.05 -7.57
N GLN A 86 -24.54 7.34 -8.27
CA GLN A 86 -24.78 5.91 -8.09
C GLN A 86 -24.89 5.23 -9.46
N MET A 87 -24.67 3.93 -9.49
CA MET A 87 -24.88 3.11 -10.66
C MET A 87 -26.17 2.26 -10.49
N LYS A 88 -27.14 2.43 -11.38
CA LYS A 88 -28.18 1.44 -11.56
C LYS A 88 -27.62 0.34 -12.46
N VAL A 89 -27.38 -0.83 -11.90
CA VAL A 89 -26.78 -1.97 -12.62
C VAL A 89 -27.85 -2.72 -13.38
N ASP A 90 -27.65 -2.88 -14.68
CA ASP A 90 -28.51 -3.64 -15.58
C ASP A 90 -27.98 -5.08 -15.79
N GLN A 91 -26.67 -5.24 -15.85
CA GLN A 91 -25.97 -6.52 -16.02
C GLN A 91 -24.69 -6.54 -15.17
N LEU A 92 -24.40 -7.70 -14.58
CA LEU A 92 -23.19 -7.94 -13.81
C LEU A 92 -22.76 -9.39 -13.98
N ARG A 93 -21.46 -9.60 -14.14
CA ARG A 93 -20.82 -10.92 -14.08
C ARG A 93 -19.43 -10.83 -13.45
N VAL A 94 -18.94 -11.92 -12.91
CA VAL A 94 -17.53 -12.02 -12.50
C VAL A 94 -16.64 -11.88 -13.74
N ALA A 95 -15.57 -11.11 -13.62
CA ALA A 95 -14.57 -10.94 -14.66
C ALA A 95 -13.55 -12.09 -14.62
N GLN A 96 -12.97 -12.41 -15.77
CA GLN A 96 -11.86 -13.37 -15.85
C GLN A 96 -10.53 -12.62 -15.65
N ASP A 97 -9.52 -13.28 -15.08
CA ASP A 97 -8.22 -12.66 -14.73
C ASP A 97 -7.53 -11.96 -15.92
N ALA A 98 -7.75 -12.44 -17.14
CA ALA A 98 -7.18 -11.83 -18.35
C ALA A 98 -7.90 -10.54 -18.82
N GLU A 99 -9.03 -10.17 -18.22
CA GLU A 99 -9.87 -9.04 -18.66
C GLU A 99 -9.53 -7.72 -17.95
N PHE A 100 -8.78 -7.76 -16.84
CA PHE A 100 -8.48 -6.58 -16.03
C PHE A 100 -7.05 -6.62 -15.49
N ASP A 101 -6.55 -5.45 -15.07
CA ASP A 101 -5.34 -5.33 -14.28
C ASP A 101 -5.71 -5.09 -12.81
N ARG A 102 -5.16 -5.86 -11.89
CA ARG A 102 -5.41 -5.71 -10.45
C ARG A 102 -4.97 -4.35 -9.93
N MET A 103 -3.91 -3.77 -10.52
CA MET A 103 -3.43 -2.43 -10.20
C MET A 103 -4.46 -1.32 -10.51
N ASP A 104 -5.49 -1.62 -11.31
CA ASP A 104 -6.60 -0.70 -11.57
C ASP A 104 -7.73 -0.79 -10.54
N MET A 105 -7.72 -1.81 -9.66
CA MET A 105 -8.83 -2.09 -8.74
C MET A 105 -8.65 -1.52 -7.34
N LEU A 106 -7.41 -1.26 -6.94
CA LEU A 106 -7.05 -0.68 -5.63
C LEU A 106 -6.11 0.51 -5.84
N PRO A 107 -6.03 1.43 -4.88
CA PRO A 107 -4.98 2.45 -4.91
C PRO A 107 -3.63 1.79 -5.17
N SER A 108 -2.86 2.32 -6.11
CA SER A 108 -1.60 1.74 -6.57
C SER A 108 -0.53 2.81 -6.69
N THR A 109 0.72 2.43 -6.54
CA THR A 109 1.85 3.32 -6.82
C THR A 109 1.74 3.89 -8.24
N THR A 110 2.17 5.12 -8.41
CA THR A 110 2.27 5.77 -9.74
C THR A 110 3.56 5.44 -10.47
N TYR A 111 4.50 4.79 -9.79
CA TYR A 111 5.77 4.36 -10.36
C TYR A 111 5.64 3.02 -11.07
N ASP A 112 6.50 2.78 -12.04
CA ASP A 112 6.63 1.46 -12.68
C ASP A 112 7.23 0.45 -11.68
N VAL A 113 6.43 -0.55 -11.28
CA VAL A 113 6.82 -1.59 -10.33
C VAL A 113 8.02 -2.40 -10.84
N ALA A 114 8.13 -2.64 -12.15
CA ALA A 114 9.26 -3.36 -12.72
C ALA A 114 10.56 -2.54 -12.59
N GLU A 115 10.47 -1.22 -12.77
CA GLU A 115 11.60 -0.31 -12.56
C GLU A 115 11.99 -0.22 -11.08
N LEU A 116 11.02 -0.10 -10.16
CA LEU A 116 11.29 -0.14 -8.71
C LEU A 116 11.98 -1.45 -8.31
N TRP A 117 11.51 -2.59 -8.85
CA TRP A 117 12.13 -3.89 -8.59
C TRP A 117 13.57 -3.96 -9.13
N ARG A 118 13.81 -3.42 -10.31
CA ARG A 118 15.16 -3.33 -10.89
C ARG A 118 16.09 -2.49 -10.01
N LEU A 119 15.59 -1.37 -9.46
CA LEU A 119 16.35 -0.53 -8.53
C LEU A 119 16.68 -1.28 -7.23
N LEU A 120 15.70 -2.00 -6.64
CA LEU A 120 15.94 -2.83 -5.46
C LEU A 120 17.05 -3.85 -5.72
N ARG A 121 16.98 -4.58 -6.85
CA ARG A 121 18.02 -5.54 -7.25
C ARG A 121 19.37 -4.85 -7.41
N GLY A 122 19.41 -3.64 -7.95
CA GLY A 122 20.62 -2.83 -8.05
C GLY A 122 21.26 -2.53 -6.70
N PHE A 123 20.48 -2.19 -5.67
CA PHE A 123 20.98 -2.03 -4.30
C PHE A 123 21.54 -3.34 -3.74
N VAL A 124 20.86 -4.47 -3.94
CA VAL A 124 21.38 -5.78 -3.52
C VAL A 124 22.67 -6.12 -4.24
N ASP A 125 22.76 -5.84 -5.53
CA ASP A 125 23.97 -6.10 -6.32
C ASP A 125 25.16 -5.22 -5.92
N SER A 126 24.89 -4.04 -5.37
CA SER A 126 25.91 -3.11 -4.87
C SER A 126 26.55 -3.52 -3.54
N LEU A 127 26.00 -4.52 -2.84
CA LEU A 127 26.57 -5.00 -1.59
C LEU A 127 27.92 -5.66 -1.80
N VAL A 128 28.87 -5.31 -0.97
CA VAL A 128 30.22 -5.86 -0.94
C VAL A 128 30.31 -7.10 -0.06
N ASN A 129 29.52 -7.14 1.04
CA ASN A 129 29.47 -8.30 1.93
C ASN A 129 28.79 -9.48 1.24
N PRO A 130 29.51 -10.60 0.98
CA PRO A 130 28.95 -11.71 0.19
C PRO A 130 27.85 -12.46 0.94
N ASP A 131 27.87 -12.50 2.27
CA ASP A 131 26.89 -13.22 3.07
C ASP A 131 25.55 -12.48 3.10
N LEU A 132 25.57 -11.16 3.28
CA LEU A 132 24.37 -10.33 3.20
C LEU A 132 23.77 -10.36 1.80
N LYS A 133 24.62 -10.26 0.77
CA LYS A 133 24.18 -10.33 -0.63
C LYS A 133 23.51 -11.66 -0.96
N ARG A 134 24.15 -12.81 -0.64
CA ARG A 134 23.57 -14.14 -0.92
C ARG A 134 22.27 -14.38 -0.16
N MET A 135 22.15 -13.84 1.07
CA MET A 135 20.93 -13.94 1.87
C MET A 135 19.77 -13.16 1.23
N LEU A 136 20.00 -11.91 0.83
CA LEU A 136 18.96 -11.11 0.15
C LEU A 136 18.58 -11.71 -1.20
N LEU A 137 19.55 -12.23 -1.97
CA LEU A 137 19.26 -12.92 -3.22
C LEU A 137 18.41 -14.16 -2.99
N ALA A 138 18.75 -15.02 -2.01
CA ALA A 138 17.98 -16.21 -1.69
C ALA A 138 16.53 -15.89 -1.30
N LEU A 139 16.33 -14.80 -0.56
CA LEU A 139 14.98 -14.35 -0.15
C LEU A 139 14.20 -13.77 -1.32
N LEU A 140 14.81 -12.87 -2.10
CA LEU A 140 14.14 -12.15 -3.19
C LEU A 140 14.03 -12.97 -4.49
N ASP A 141 14.71 -14.10 -4.60
CA ASP A 141 14.58 -15.05 -5.71
C ASP A 141 13.46 -16.10 -5.44
N ASP A 142 12.92 -16.17 -4.23
CA ASP A 142 11.70 -16.93 -3.97
C ASP A 142 10.53 -16.26 -4.70
N PRO A 143 9.88 -16.97 -5.67
CA PRO A 143 8.83 -16.36 -6.50
C PRO A 143 7.65 -15.80 -5.70
N ALA A 144 7.25 -16.50 -4.62
CA ALA A 144 6.12 -16.07 -3.79
C ALA A 144 6.45 -14.80 -2.99
N ILE A 145 7.68 -14.70 -2.47
CA ILE A 145 8.16 -13.49 -1.77
C ILE A 145 8.32 -12.35 -2.78
N ALA A 146 8.93 -12.60 -3.93
CA ALA A 146 9.16 -11.59 -4.95
C ALA A 146 7.86 -10.99 -5.49
N GLU A 147 6.84 -11.81 -5.74
CA GLU A 147 5.52 -11.36 -6.17
C GLU A 147 4.84 -10.52 -5.08
N ALA A 148 4.76 -11.08 -3.87
CA ALA A 148 4.13 -10.39 -2.75
C ALA A 148 4.84 -9.06 -2.41
N TYR A 149 6.17 -9.01 -2.48
CA TYR A 149 6.95 -7.79 -2.20
C TYR A 149 6.69 -6.67 -3.20
N ARG A 150 6.44 -7.02 -4.48
CA ARG A 150 6.11 -6.05 -5.54
C ARG A 150 4.70 -5.48 -5.39
N GLU A 151 3.77 -6.25 -4.83
CA GLU A 151 2.37 -5.88 -4.74
C GLU A 151 1.98 -5.31 -3.37
N ALA A 152 2.67 -5.71 -2.31
CA ALA A 152 2.28 -5.37 -0.94
C ALA A 152 2.18 -3.85 -0.71
N PRO A 153 1.14 -3.38 0.01
CA PRO A 153 1.12 -2.04 0.59
C PRO A 153 2.09 -1.96 1.77
N ALA A 154 2.62 -0.77 2.05
CA ALA A 154 3.44 -0.56 3.25
C ALA A 154 2.60 -0.39 4.52
N ALA A 155 1.32 -0.05 4.39
CA ALA A 155 0.41 0.12 5.52
C ALA A 155 -1.04 -0.16 5.11
N LYS A 156 -1.90 -0.43 6.10
CA LYS A 156 -3.36 -0.51 5.88
C LYS A 156 -3.99 0.85 5.58
N GLN A 157 -3.49 1.88 6.22
CA GLN A 157 -3.90 3.28 6.11
C GLN A 157 -2.66 4.15 6.34
N LEU A 158 -2.68 5.40 5.97
CA LEU A 158 -1.60 6.38 6.10
C LEU A 158 -0.61 6.32 4.92
N HIS A 159 0.72 6.35 5.21
CA HIS A 159 1.77 6.40 4.19
C HIS A 159 1.87 5.10 3.39
N HIS A 160 2.08 5.21 2.08
CA HIS A 160 2.24 4.09 1.14
C HIS A 160 1.15 3.00 1.23
N ALA A 161 -0.09 3.37 1.62
CA ALA A 161 -1.25 2.47 1.69
C ALA A 161 -1.85 2.24 0.28
N TRP A 162 -1.04 1.68 -0.63
CA TRP A 162 -1.39 1.34 -2.00
C TRP A 162 -0.58 0.14 -2.49
N LEU A 163 -1.03 -0.50 -3.56
CA LEU A 163 -0.31 -1.61 -4.17
C LEU A 163 1.07 -1.14 -4.65
N GLY A 164 2.10 -1.93 -4.37
CA GLY A 164 3.50 -1.57 -4.62
C GLY A 164 4.08 -0.57 -3.62
N GLY A 165 3.31 -0.17 -2.60
CA GLY A 165 3.71 0.82 -1.60
C GLY A 165 4.90 0.36 -0.76
N LEU A 166 4.99 -0.93 -0.41
CA LEU A 166 6.12 -1.49 0.31
C LEU A 166 7.42 -1.35 -0.48
N LEU A 167 7.39 -1.69 -1.76
CA LEU A 167 8.55 -1.59 -2.63
C LEU A 167 8.99 -0.13 -2.83
N GLU A 168 8.01 0.77 -3.05
CA GLU A 168 8.25 2.21 -3.17
C GLU A 168 8.91 2.79 -1.92
N HIS A 169 8.37 2.47 -0.73
CA HIS A 169 8.93 2.86 0.56
C HIS A 169 10.37 2.37 0.74
N VAL A 170 10.61 1.08 0.51
CA VAL A 170 11.97 0.51 0.64
C VAL A 170 12.96 1.15 -0.32
N ILE A 171 12.57 1.47 -1.55
CA ILE A 171 13.45 2.17 -2.50
C ILE A 171 13.77 3.59 -2.03
N SER A 172 12.79 4.30 -1.46
CA SER A 172 13.00 5.61 -0.84
C SER A 172 14.05 5.52 0.27
N LEU A 173 13.87 4.56 1.20
CA LEU A 173 14.80 4.34 2.31
C LEU A 173 16.20 3.88 1.84
N CYS A 174 16.29 2.97 0.86
CA CYS A 174 17.58 2.56 0.29
C CYS A 174 18.33 3.77 -0.31
N THR A 175 17.61 4.64 -1.00
CA THR A 175 18.19 5.87 -1.57
C THR A 175 18.69 6.83 -0.49
N LEU A 176 17.96 6.99 0.62
CA LEU A 176 18.38 7.79 1.76
C LEU A 176 19.57 7.16 2.45
N ALA A 177 19.51 5.86 2.74
CA ALA A 177 20.59 5.11 3.39
C ALA A 177 21.91 5.20 2.61
N ASP A 178 21.84 5.02 1.29
CA ASP A 178 23.01 5.09 0.40
C ASP A 178 23.67 6.47 0.37
N ARG A 179 22.88 7.54 0.54
CA ARG A 179 23.39 8.92 0.62
C ARG A 179 23.93 9.30 2.00
N VAL A 180 23.34 8.76 3.07
CA VAL A 180 23.66 9.15 4.44
C VAL A 180 24.80 8.29 5.01
N ALA A 181 24.87 6.99 4.72
CA ALA A 181 25.88 6.08 5.25
C ALA A 181 27.33 6.57 5.05
N PRO A 182 27.74 7.10 3.87
CA PRO A 182 29.10 7.58 3.66
C PRO A 182 29.50 8.77 4.54
N HIS A 183 28.51 9.53 5.06
CA HIS A 183 28.75 10.66 5.96
C HIS A 183 29.20 10.22 7.37
N TYR A 184 28.80 9.02 7.78
CA TYR A 184 29.09 8.49 9.13
C TYR A 184 29.99 7.25 9.04
N PRO A 185 31.33 7.39 9.23
CA PRO A 185 32.29 6.29 9.08
C PRO A 185 32.05 5.08 10.00
N LEU A 186 31.21 5.24 11.03
CA LEU A 186 30.83 4.16 11.95
C LEU A 186 29.70 3.26 11.42
N ILE A 187 29.04 3.64 10.31
CA ILE A 187 27.95 2.89 9.72
C ILE A 187 28.47 1.87 8.71
N ASP A 188 28.12 0.61 8.90
CA ASP A 188 28.27 -0.41 7.88
C ASP A 188 27.11 -0.25 6.86
N ARG A 189 27.44 0.25 5.66
CA ARG A 189 26.47 0.49 4.59
C ARG A 189 25.71 -0.77 4.20
N ASP A 190 26.38 -1.90 4.09
CA ASP A 190 25.80 -3.15 3.63
C ASP A 190 24.80 -3.69 4.66
N LEU A 191 25.13 -3.60 5.95
CA LEU A 191 24.23 -3.96 7.03
C LEU A 191 23.01 -3.02 7.07
N LEU A 192 23.23 -1.69 6.91
CA LEU A 192 22.15 -0.72 6.89
C LEU A 192 21.17 -1.00 5.72
N LEU A 193 21.68 -1.16 4.48
CA LEU A 193 20.84 -1.49 3.33
C LEU A 193 20.11 -2.81 3.49
N THR A 194 20.77 -3.83 4.06
CA THR A 194 20.13 -5.10 4.38
C THR A 194 18.98 -4.91 5.38
N GLY A 195 19.20 -4.14 6.43
CA GLY A 195 18.16 -3.79 7.39
C GLY A 195 16.99 -3.05 6.74
N VAL A 196 17.26 -2.07 5.89
CA VAL A 196 16.23 -1.34 5.11
C VAL A 196 15.39 -2.29 4.25
N ILE A 197 16.02 -3.22 3.52
CA ILE A 197 15.29 -4.13 2.63
C ILE A 197 14.42 -5.12 3.42
N LEU A 198 14.81 -5.44 4.65
CA LEU A 198 14.18 -6.50 5.44
C LEU A 198 13.26 -6.01 6.56
N HIS A 199 13.36 -4.75 7.02
CA HIS A 199 12.65 -4.30 8.22
C HIS A 199 11.16 -4.60 8.18
N ASP A 200 10.56 -4.38 7.02
CA ASP A 200 9.14 -4.50 6.75
C ASP A 200 8.76 -5.73 5.89
N ILE A 201 9.70 -6.64 5.63
CA ILE A 201 9.45 -7.83 4.78
C ILE A 201 8.26 -8.68 5.28
N GLY A 202 7.98 -8.68 6.56
CA GLY A 202 6.85 -9.40 7.13
C GLY A 202 5.48 -8.92 6.66
N LYS A 203 5.37 -7.70 6.13
CA LYS A 203 4.14 -7.13 5.58
C LYS A 203 3.60 -7.91 4.39
N VAL A 204 4.45 -8.64 3.66
CA VAL A 204 4.03 -9.55 2.58
C VAL A 204 3.11 -10.69 3.05
N ARG A 205 3.06 -10.95 4.35
CA ARG A 205 2.18 -11.95 4.97
C ARG A 205 1.27 -11.35 6.03
N GLU A 206 1.64 -10.22 6.62
CA GLU A 206 0.83 -9.50 7.60
C GLU A 206 -0.43 -8.94 6.95
N LEU A 207 -0.32 -8.42 5.72
CA LEU A 207 -1.41 -7.76 5.01
C LEU A 207 -1.96 -8.64 3.89
N SER A 208 -3.24 -8.47 3.63
CA SER A 208 -3.97 -8.97 2.47
C SER A 208 -4.48 -7.77 1.67
N TRP A 209 -4.41 -7.87 0.34
CA TRP A 209 -4.89 -6.85 -0.59
C TRP A 209 -5.86 -7.40 -1.63
N ALA A 210 -6.51 -8.52 -1.30
CA ALA A 210 -7.49 -9.13 -2.19
C ALA A 210 -8.75 -8.27 -2.39
N VAL A 211 -9.22 -7.62 -1.31
CA VAL A 211 -10.48 -6.82 -1.28
C VAL A 211 -10.26 -5.40 -0.79
N GLY A 212 -9.05 -5.07 -0.41
CA GLY A 212 -8.64 -3.86 0.27
C GLY A 212 -7.48 -4.21 1.18
N PHE A 213 -6.91 -3.24 1.86
CA PHE A 213 -5.77 -3.49 2.73
C PHE A 213 -6.24 -3.91 4.11
N GLU A 214 -6.16 -5.20 4.40
CA GLU A 214 -6.64 -5.80 5.65
C GLU A 214 -5.53 -6.66 6.29
N TYR A 215 -5.58 -6.81 7.61
CA TYR A 215 -4.70 -7.76 8.29
C TYR A 215 -5.14 -9.19 8.03
N THR A 216 -4.20 -10.07 7.72
CA THR A 216 -4.42 -11.52 7.75
C THR A 216 -4.59 -11.99 9.20
N LEU A 217 -5.05 -13.23 9.40
CA LEU A 217 -5.07 -13.82 10.75
C LEU A 217 -3.65 -13.91 11.33
N GLU A 218 -2.68 -14.34 10.53
CA GLU A 218 -1.28 -14.39 10.93
C GLU A 218 -0.75 -12.99 11.29
N GLY A 219 -1.06 -11.98 10.47
CA GLY A 219 -0.68 -10.60 10.71
C GLY A 219 -1.28 -10.03 11.99
N THR A 220 -2.55 -10.31 12.25
CA THR A 220 -3.23 -9.86 13.48
C THR A 220 -2.61 -10.47 14.74
N LEU A 221 -2.19 -11.74 14.68
CA LEU A 221 -1.70 -12.47 15.86
C LEU A 221 -0.20 -12.29 16.11
N LEU A 222 0.61 -12.13 15.05
CA LEU A 222 2.07 -12.13 15.15
C LEU A 222 2.69 -10.76 14.84
N GLY A 223 2.11 -10.01 13.89
CA GLY A 223 2.65 -8.76 13.38
C GLY A 223 3.86 -8.95 12.43
N HIS A 224 4.09 -7.96 11.57
CA HIS A 224 5.14 -8.04 10.53
C HIS A 224 6.55 -8.18 11.09
N ILE A 225 6.86 -7.61 12.25
CA ILE A 225 8.20 -7.71 12.87
C ILE A 225 8.55 -9.18 13.13
N GLN A 226 7.65 -9.92 13.78
CA GLN A 226 7.87 -11.34 14.08
C GLN A 226 7.89 -12.19 12.81
N ILE A 227 6.97 -11.93 11.89
CA ILE A 227 6.89 -12.64 10.60
C ILE A 227 8.18 -12.39 9.80
N GLY A 228 8.63 -11.14 9.71
CA GLY A 228 9.85 -10.74 8.99
C GLY A 228 11.11 -11.36 9.59
N ALA A 229 11.25 -11.32 10.93
CA ALA A 229 12.36 -11.96 11.63
C ALA A 229 12.40 -13.46 11.35
N ALA A 230 11.26 -14.16 11.39
CA ALA A 230 11.16 -15.59 11.10
C ALA A 230 11.49 -15.94 9.64
N LEU A 231 11.09 -15.08 8.70
CA LEU A 231 11.46 -15.23 7.27
C LEU A 231 12.97 -15.09 7.08
N ALA A 232 13.56 -14.02 7.61
CA ALA A 232 14.99 -13.76 7.52
C ALA A 232 15.81 -14.86 8.21
N GLU A 233 15.39 -15.32 9.40
CA GLU A 233 16.07 -16.37 10.13
C GLU A 233 16.09 -17.69 9.35
N ARG A 234 14.93 -18.13 8.83
CA ARG A 234 14.85 -19.35 8.01
C ARG A 234 15.73 -19.26 6.75
N THR A 235 15.76 -18.10 6.10
CA THR A 235 16.63 -17.91 4.92
C THR A 235 18.09 -18.04 5.30
N MET A 236 18.55 -17.39 6.38
CA MET A 236 19.92 -17.50 6.85
C MET A 236 20.30 -18.94 7.28
N ASP A 237 19.37 -19.65 7.93
CA ASP A 237 19.58 -21.05 8.34
C ASP A 237 19.64 -22.04 7.16
N SER A 238 19.04 -21.69 6.03
CA SER A 238 19.13 -22.48 4.80
C SER A 238 20.45 -22.32 4.06
N LEU A 239 21.22 -21.28 4.39
CA LEU A 239 22.49 -20.97 3.74
C LEU A 239 23.65 -21.64 4.47
N PRO A 240 24.49 -22.45 3.79
CA PRO A 240 25.67 -23.03 4.41
C PRO A 240 26.58 -21.97 5.01
N ASP A 241 27.05 -22.22 6.23
CA ASP A 241 28.07 -21.41 6.93
C ASP A 241 27.72 -19.91 7.05
N PHE A 242 26.44 -19.56 7.15
CA PHE A 242 26.06 -18.18 7.40
C PHE A 242 26.60 -17.70 8.76
N PRO A 243 27.33 -16.56 8.84
CA PRO A 243 28.03 -16.15 10.06
C PRO A 243 27.05 -15.87 11.21
N PRO A 244 27.16 -16.55 12.37
CA PRO A 244 26.22 -16.38 13.48
C PRO A 244 26.14 -14.96 14.04
N LYS A 245 27.25 -14.24 14.04
CA LYS A 245 27.28 -12.83 14.50
C LYS A 245 26.49 -11.93 13.55
N LEU A 246 26.62 -12.16 12.23
CA LEU A 246 25.90 -11.41 11.22
C LEU A 246 24.39 -11.69 11.29
N LYS A 247 23.99 -12.95 11.51
CA LYS A 247 22.60 -13.34 11.75
C LYS A 247 21.99 -12.54 12.91
N ILE A 248 22.70 -12.41 14.03
CA ILE A 248 22.23 -11.63 15.19
C ILE A 248 22.00 -10.17 14.81
N LEU A 249 22.93 -9.56 14.06
CA LEU A 249 22.83 -8.15 13.63
C LEU A 249 21.63 -7.94 12.69
N VAL A 250 21.44 -8.80 11.69
CA VAL A 250 20.30 -8.73 10.75
C VAL A 250 18.97 -8.84 11.50
N LEU A 251 18.85 -9.83 12.39
CA LEU A 251 17.64 -9.99 13.21
C LEU A 251 17.41 -8.78 14.13
N HIS A 252 18.47 -8.22 14.70
CA HIS A 252 18.35 -7.01 15.52
C HIS A 252 17.83 -5.82 14.73
N MET A 253 18.26 -5.63 13.47
CA MET A 253 17.73 -4.59 12.58
C MET A 253 16.20 -4.70 12.47
N ILE A 254 15.68 -5.91 12.18
CA ILE A 254 14.24 -6.14 12.04
C ILE A 254 13.51 -5.95 13.36
N LEU A 255 14.02 -6.52 14.46
CA LEU A 255 13.35 -6.50 15.77
C LEU A 255 13.34 -5.12 16.44
N SER A 256 14.12 -4.17 15.99
CA SER A 256 14.28 -2.87 16.66
C SER A 256 13.89 -1.66 15.80
N HIS A 257 13.47 -1.86 14.54
CA HIS A 257 13.30 -0.75 13.59
C HIS A 257 12.25 0.30 14.00
N HIS A 258 11.17 -0.09 14.72
CA HIS A 258 10.21 0.90 15.23
C HIS A 258 10.78 1.82 16.33
N GLY A 259 11.98 1.56 16.83
CA GLY A 259 12.73 2.45 17.72
C GLY A 259 12.25 2.51 19.17
N LYS A 260 10.97 2.21 19.45
CA LYS A 260 10.36 2.30 20.77
C LYS A 260 9.53 1.07 21.11
N LEU A 261 9.55 0.64 22.38
CA LEU A 261 8.74 -0.49 22.85
C LEU A 261 7.24 -0.21 22.73
N GLU A 262 6.83 1.03 22.98
CA GLU A 262 5.42 1.48 22.85
C GLU A 262 4.89 1.43 21.41
N PHE A 263 5.77 1.40 20.41
CA PHE A 263 5.43 1.24 18.99
C PHE A 263 5.48 -0.22 18.52
N GLY A 264 5.59 -1.16 19.48
CA GLY A 264 5.58 -2.59 19.20
C GLY A 264 6.96 -3.18 18.88
N SER A 265 8.04 -2.40 18.95
CA SER A 265 9.39 -2.93 18.77
C SER A 265 9.76 -3.84 19.95
N PRO A 266 10.11 -5.13 19.74
CA PRO A 266 10.50 -6.01 20.85
C PRO A 266 11.82 -5.58 21.52
N LYS A 267 12.66 -4.81 20.83
CA LYS A 267 13.94 -4.28 21.28
C LYS A 267 14.11 -2.84 20.84
N LEU A 268 14.91 -2.10 21.62
CA LEU A 268 15.40 -0.78 21.21
C LEU A 268 16.58 -0.95 20.24
N PRO A 269 16.81 -0.01 19.31
CA PRO A 269 18.00 0.01 18.47
C PRO A 269 19.27 0.13 19.32
N MET A 270 20.16 -0.86 19.24
CA MET A 270 21.38 -0.94 20.05
C MET A 270 22.66 -0.98 19.23
N ILE A 271 22.56 -0.82 17.91
CA ILE A 271 23.69 -0.66 16.99
C ILE A 271 23.45 0.58 16.11
N PRO A 272 24.52 1.21 15.62
CA PRO A 272 24.40 2.45 14.84
C PRO A 272 23.49 2.32 13.62
N GLU A 273 23.57 1.22 12.88
CA GLU A 273 22.76 0.95 11.70
C GLU A 273 21.26 0.83 12.03
N ALA A 274 20.91 0.18 13.15
CA ALA A 274 19.53 0.07 13.58
C ALA A 274 18.95 1.42 14.02
N LEU A 275 19.75 2.25 14.68
CA LEU A 275 19.37 3.61 15.05
C LEU A 275 19.18 4.47 13.79
N MET A 276 20.08 4.36 12.81
CA MET A 276 19.97 5.05 11.53
C MET A 276 18.73 4.61 10.76
N LEU A 277 18.46 3.30 10.68
CA LEU A 277 17.26 2.75 10.04
C LEU A 277 16.00 3.36 10.64
N ASN A 278 15.87 3.36 11.96
CA ASN A 278 14.71 3.96 12.63
C ASN A 278 14.51 5.44 12.26
N PHE A 279 15.59 6.24 12.21
CA PHE A 279 15.47 7.66 11.87
C PHE A 279 15.08 7.91 10.41
N ILE A 280 15.61 7.14 9.45
CA ILE A 280 15.26 7.33 8.04
C ILE A 280 13.88 6.78 7.71
N ASP A 281 13.43 5.75 8.42
CA ASP A 281 12.08 5.19 8.31
C ASP A 281 11.04 6.21 8.82
N ASP A 282 11.24 6.75 10.02
CA ASP A 282 10.38 7.79 10.58
C ASP A 282 10.38 9.06 9.71
N LEU A 283 11.53 9.45 9.16
CA LEU A 283 11.64 10.58 8.23
C LEU A 283 10.78 10.37 6.99
N ASP A 284 10.89 9.22 6.33
CA ASP A 284 10.13 8.91 5.10
C ASP A 284 8.62 8.89 5.40
N ALA A 285 8.20 8.20 6.46
CA ALA A 285 6.82 8.14 6.90
C ALA A 285 6.24 9.54 7.16
N ASN A 286 6.98 10.40 7.87
CA ASN A 286 6.56 11.77 8.16
C ASN A 286 6.46 12.62 6.89
N MET A 287 7.42 12.52 5.97
CA MET A 287 7.39 13.27 4.70
C MET A 287 6.25 12.81 3.79
N GLN A 288 5.92 11.53 3.76
CA GLN A 288 4.76 11.02 3.04
C GLN A 288 3.44 11.51 3.65
N ALA A 289 3.35 11.57 4.98
CA ALA A 289 2.18 12.14 5.65
C ALA A 289 1.99 13.63 5.30
N VAL A 290 3.08 14.40 5.22
CA VAL A 290 3.07 15.81 4.76
C VAL A 290 2.57 15.92 3.33
N GLN A 291 3.10 15.10 2.42
CA GLN A 291 2.70 15.12 1.01
C GLN A 291 1.23 14.77 0.84
N GLY A 292 0.76 13.71 1.51
CA GLY A 292 -0.63 13.29 1.47
C GLY A 292 -1.61 14.37 1.95
N GLU A 293 -1.24 15.12 2.99
CA GLU A 293 -2.07 16.23 3.48
C GLU A 293 -2.03 17.43 2.53
N PHE A 294 -0.91 17.72 1.89
CA PHE A 294 -0.85 18.76 0.84
C PHE A 294 -1.71 18.40 -0.37
N ASP A 295 -1.71 17.15 -0.80
CA ASP A 295 -2.54 16.67 -1.90
C ASP A 295 -4.03 16.74 -1.55
N LYS A 296 -4.37 16.42 -0.29
CA LYS A 296 -5.73 16.56 0.23
C LYS A 296 -6.19 18.02 0.24
N CYS A 297 -5.35 18.94 0.75
CA CYS A 297 -5.63 20.36 0.73
C CYS A 297 -5.83 20.90 -0.70
N ALA A 298 -5.06 20.41 -1.67
CA ALA A 298 -5.22 20.78 -3.08
C ALA A 298 -6.58 20.31 -3.63
N ARG A 299 -7.01 19.09 -3.31
CA ARG A 299 -8.34 18.56 -3.69
C ARG A 299 -9.50 19.30 -3.02
N GLU A 300 -9.31 19.74 -1.78
CA GLU A 300 -10.28 20.54 -1.02
C GLU A 300 -10.33 22.02 -1.48
N GLY A 301 -9.48 22.43 -2.42
CA GLY A 301 -9.45 23.80 -2.95
C GLY A 301 -8.84 24.84 -2.02
N LYS A 302 -8.07 24.42 -1.01
CA LYS A 302 -7.37 25.34 -0.11
C LYS A 302 -6.39 26.23 -0.85
N GLY A 303 -6.37 27.51 -0.50
CA GLY A 303 -5.49 28.50 -1.08
C GLY A 303 -4.01 28.31 -0.70
N PRO A 304 -3.08 29.01 -1.41
CA PRO A 304 -1.64 28.91 -1.15
C PRO A 304 -1.24 29.46 0.24
N ASN A 305 -2.04 30.39 0.80
CA ASN A 305 -1.82 31.04 2.10
C ASN A 305 -2.45 30.28 3.28
N GLU A 306 -3.10 29.13 3.03
CA GLU A 306 -3.78 28.36 4.05
C GLU A 306 -2.92 27.23 4.59
N LEU A 307 -2.96 27.05 5.91
CA LEU A 307 -2.34 25.90 6.57
C LEU A 307 -3.17 24.63 6.32
N THR A 308 -2.52 23.48 6.37
CA THR A 308 -3.17 22.18 6.36
C THR A 308 -4.14 22.03 7.55
N ASN A 309 -4.94 20.97 7.54
CA ASN A 309 -5.55 20.49 8.77
C ASN A 309 -4.45 19.99 9.72
N LYS A 310 -4.82 19.70 10.97
CA LYS A 310 -3.89 19.11 11.93
C LYS A 310 -3.47 17.71 11.46
N VAL A 311 -2.18 17.49 11.33
CA VAL A 311 -1.60 16.20 10.92
C VAL A 311 -1.28 15.39 12.17
N TRP A 312 -2.08 14.38 12.45
CA TRP A 312 -1.94 13.56 13.66
C TRP A 312 -0.55 12.91 13.77
N ALA A 313 -0.02 12.38 12.68
CA ALA A 313 1.31 11.76 12.62
C ALA A 313 2.46 12.74 12.95
N LEU A 314 2.20 14.05 12.92
CA LEU A 314 3.15 15.11 13.22
C LEU A 314 2.74 15.91 14.47
N ASP A 315 2.33 15.25 15.53
CA ASP A 315 1.91 15.85 16.79
C ASP A 315 0.80 16.93 16.63
N ASN A 316 -0.11 16.68 15.69
CA ASN A 316 -1.20 17.62 15.34
C ASN A 316 -0.72 18.99 14.81
N ARG A 317 0.45 19.06 14.21
CA ARG A 317 0.94 20.29 13.58
C ARG A 317 0.14 20.61 12.32
N GLN A 318 0.04 21.89 12.02
CA GLN A 318 -0.46 22.42 10.76
C GLN A 318 0.73 22.93 9.95
N LEU A 319 0.73 22.69 8.65
CA LEU A 319 1.87 22.96 7.78
C LEU A 319 1.48 23.92 6.67
N LEU A 320 2.41 24.76 6.26
CA LEU A 320 2.32 25.62 5.09
C LEU A 320 3.03 24.95 3.90
N ASN A 321 2.38 24.86 2.75
CA ASN A 321 3.03 24.44 1.52
C ASN A 321 3.86 25.60 0.96
N THR A 322 5.12 25.67 1.35
CA THR A 322 6.03 26.76 0.98
C THR A 322 6.25 26.90 -0.52
N ARG A 323 6.19 25.79 -1.29
CA ARG A 323 6.33 25.83 -2.76
C ARG A 323 5.13 26.52 -3.40
N ARG A 324 3.91 26.22 -2.97
CA ARG A 324 2.70 26.90 -3.46
C ARG A 324 2.66 28.35 -2.99
N TRP A 325 3.02 28.60 -1.75
CA TRP A 325 3.04 29.95 -1.18
C TRP A 325 3.99 30.90 -1.93
N LEU A 326 5.23 30.46 -2.19
CA LEU A 326 6.21 31.25 -2.95
C LEU A 326 5.90 31.36 -4.45
N ALA A 327 5.08 30.46 -5.00
CA ALA A 327 4.66 30.55 -6.40
C ALA A 327 3.55 31.59 -6.61
N ASP A 328 2.73 31.86 -5.59
CA ASP A 328 1.62 32.82 -5.63
C ASP A 328 2.11 34.28 -5.76
N ASP A 329 3.29 34.61 -5.22
CA ASP A 329 3.92 35.92 -5.33
C ASP A 329 4.43 36.26 -6.76
N LYS A 330 4.33 35.30 -7.71
CA LYS A 330 4.79 35.49 -9.11
C LYS A 330 3.64 35.72 -10.08
N GLY A 331 2.41 35.81 -9.61
CA GLY A 331 1.20 36.20 -10.35
C GLY A 331 0.77 37.59 -9.99
#